data_490d968c6e3e2d40f919a089723bfae6
#
_entry.id   490d968c6e3e2d40f919a089723bfae6
#
_cell.length_a   1.000
_cell.length_b   1.000
_cell.length_c   1.000
_cell.angle_alpha   90.00
_cell.angle_beta   90.00
_cell.angle_gamma   90.00
#
_symmetry.space_group_name_H-M   'P 1'
#
loop_
_entity.id
_entity.type
_entity.pdbx_description
1 polymer ?
#
loop_
_entity_poly.entity_id
_entity_poly.type
_entity_poly.pdbx_seq_one_letter_code
_entity_poly.pdbx_strand_id
1 'polypeptide(L)'
;YHQEAGLILRQMRDQGLKTVLMSGDALADKEYASITGAAGAGTLFTFGPDPRKKPTAAAIVEKFRAKNIDPEGYTLYTYAAVQVWAQAVAKAGTTDPKKVIDTIKAGSWETAIGKLEYDAKGDITQIDYVVYKWDDKGGYAEVNEKGS
;
A
#
# COMPACT_ATOMS: atom_id res chain seq x y z
N TYR A 1 -9.73 5.00 -9.17
CA TYR A 1 -9.74 4.08 -8.05
C TYR A 1 -10.13 2.67 -8.50
N HIS A 2 -10.12 1.69 -7.57
CA HIS A 2 -10.39 0.28 -7.88
C HIS A 2 -11.79 0.04 -8.45
N GLN A 3 -12.80 0.79 -8.02
CA GLN A 3 -14.17 0.65 -8.51
C GLN A 3 -14.28 1.03 -9.99
N GLU A 4 -13.83 2.21 -10.35
CA GLU A 4 -13.86 2.69 -11.74
C GLU A 4 -12.98 1.82 -12.64
N ALA A 5 -11.77 1.47 -12.19
CA ALA A 5 -10.88 0.60 -12.94
C ALA A 5 -11.50 -0.78 -13.18
N GLY A 6 -12.19 -1.33 -12.18
CA GLY A 6 -12.91 -2.60 -12.31
C GLY A 6 -14.03 -2.54 -13.34
N LEU A 7 -14.82 -1.47 -13.33
CA LEU A 7 -15.89 -1.26 -14.32
C LEU A 7 -15.34 -1.05 -15.74
N ILE A 8 -14.26 -0.26 -15.87
CA ILE A 8 -13.58 -0.05 -17.16
C ILE A 8 -13.08 -1.39 -17.71
N LEU A 9 -12.42 -2.20 -16.88
CA LEU A 9 -11.92 -3.50 -17.33
C LEU A 9 -13.05 -4.42 -17.81
N ARG A 10 -14.17 -4.48 -17.09
CA ARG A 10 -15.33 -5.26 -17.51
C ARG A 10 -15.82 -4.81 -18.88
N GLN A 11 -16.01 -3.50 -19.08
CA GLN A 11 -16.44 -2.95 -20.39
C GLN A 11 -15.44 -3.28 -21.49
N MET A 12 -14.13 -3.21 -21.22
CA MET A 12 -13.10 -3.64 -22.17
C MET A 12 -13.30 -5.10 -22.58
N ARG A 13 -13.55 -5.99 -21.64
CA ARG A 13 -13.75 -7.44 -21.92
C ARG A 13 -15.06 -7.70 -22.64
N ASP A 14 -16.15 -6.98 -22.30
CA ASP A 14 -17.43 -7.07 -22.99
C ASP A 14 -17.32 -6.67 -24.47
N GLN A 15 -16.42 -5.75 -24.79
CA GLN A 15 -16.09 -5.34 -26.15
C GLN A 15 -15.05 -6.24 -26.85
N GLY A 16 -14.65 -7.33 -26.21
CA GLY A 16 -13.68 -8.29 -26.76
C GLY A 16 -12.21 -7.84 -26.71
N LEU A 17 -11.90 -6.71 -26.03
CA LEU A 17 -10.56 -6.20 -25.90
C LEU A 17 -9.75 -7.10 -24.95
N LYS A 18 -8.57 -7.53 -25.39
CA LYS A 18 -7.63 -8.38 -24.61
C LYS A 18 -6.44 -7.60 -24.04
N THR A 19 -6.45 -6.29 -24.18
CA THR A 19 -5.38 -5.39 -23.70
C THR A 19 -5.19 -5.58 -22.19
N VAL A 20 -3.94 -5.58 -21.73
CA VAL A 20 -3.61 -5.61 -20.32
C VAL A 20 -3.88 -4.23 -19.72
N LEU A 21 -4.68 -4.20 -18.64
CA LEU A 21 -4.85 -3.00 -17.83
C LEU A 21 -3.66 -2.87 -16.88
N MET A 22 -3.06 -1.69 -16.84
CA MET A 22 -2.06 -1.34 -15.83
C MET A 22 -2.48 -0.06 -15.13
N SER A 23 -2.34 -0.01 -13.81
CA SER A 23 -2.72 1.14 -13.00
C SER A 23 -1.75 1.31 -11.81
N GLY A 24 -2.08 2.23 -10.92
CA GLY A 24 -1.33 2.47 -9.69
C GLY A 24 -1.89 1.71 -8.49
N ASP A 25 -1.44 2.14 -7.35
CA ASP A 25 -1.61 1.62 -6.00
C ASP A 25 -3.07 1.42 -5.54
N ALA A 26 -4.02 2.20 -6.08
CA ALA A 26 -5.44 2.08 -5.74
C ALA A 26 -6.05 0.72 -6.10
N LEU A 27 -5.36 -0.11 -6.92
CA LEU A 27 -5.78 -1.48 -7.21
C LEU A 27 -5.33 -2.52 -6.15
N ALA A 28 -4.64 -2.11 -5.11
CA ALA A 28 -4.25 -2.97 -3.99
C ALA A 28 -5.42 -3.20 -3.02
N ASP A 29 -6.62 -3.46 -3.53
CA ASP A 29 -7.86 -3.65 -2.78
C ASP A 29 -8.65 -4.83 -3.36
N LYS A 30 -9.07 -5.75 -2.51
CA LYS A 30 -9.86 -6.94 -2.90
C LYS A 30 -11.20 -6.61 -3.54
N GLU A 31 -11.73 -5.42 -3.32
CA GLU A 31 -12.95 -4.98 -3.99
C GLU A 31 -12.78 -4.94 -5.51
N TYR A 32 -11.56 -4.63 -6.00
CA TYR A 32 -11.24 -4.74 -7.43
C TYR A 32 -11.54 -6.14 -7.98
N ALA A 33 -11.07 -7.18 -7.30
CA ALA A 33 -11.34 -8.57 -7.69
C ALA A 33 -12.83 -8.93 -7.58
N SER A 34 -13.52 -8.40 -6.58
CA SER A 34 -14.97 -8.62 -6.41
C SER A 34 -15.77 -8.03 -7.58
N ILE A 35 -15.32 -6.90 -8.15
CA ILE A 35 -15.96 -6.23 -9.28
C ILE A 35 -15.62 -6.95 -10.60
N THR A 36 -14.36 -7.33 -10.79
CA THR A 36 -13.86 -7.86 -12.06
C THR A 36 -14.05 -9.36 -12.21
N GLY A 37 -14.10 -10.10 -11.09
CA GLY A 37 -14.06 -11.55 -11.10
C GLY A 37 -12.82 -12.05 -11.86
N ALA A 38 -12.95 -13.17 -12.57
CA ALA A 38 -11.88 -13.77 -13.36
C ALA A 38 -11.35 -12.86 -14.48
N ALA A 39 -12.16 -11.88 -14.94
CA ALA A 39 -11.73 -10.91 -15.95
C ALA A 39 -10.58 -9.99 -15.47
N GLY A 40 -10.42 -9.85 -14.16
CA GLY A 40 -9.34 -9.08 -13.53
C GLY A 40 -7.96 -9.73 -13.64
N ALA A 41 -7.91 -11.03 -13.94
CA ALA A 41 -6.66 -11.76 -14.05
C ALA A 41 -5.72 -11.11 -15.09
N GLY A 42 -4.44 -10.98 -14.73
CA GLY A 42 -3.45 -10.35 -15.57
C GLY A 42 -3.38 -8.83 -15.46
N THR A 43 -4.27 -8.17 -14.74
CA THR A 43 -4.16 -6.73 -14.45
C THR A 43 -2.90 -6.47 -13.64
N LEU A 44 -2.15 -5.45 -14.04
CA LEU A 44 -0.92 -5.00 -13.37
C LEU A 44 -1.17 -3.72 -12.58
N PHE A 45 -0.47 -3.57 -11.47
CA PHE A 45 -0.45 -2.29 -10.72
C PHE A 45 0.86 -2.12 -9.97
N THR A 46 1.22 -0.86 -9.71
CA THR A 46 2.39 -0.52 -8.89
C THR A 46 1.96 -0.21 -7.47
N PHE A 47 2.70 -0.70 -6.49
CA PHE A 47 2.50 -0.40 -5.08
C PHE A 47 3.80 -0.62 -4.31
N GLY A 48 3.85 -0.18 -3.04
CA GLY A 48 4.96 -0.51 -2.15
C GLY A 48 5.04 -2.02 -1.88
N PRO A 49 6.22 -2.56 -1.51
CA PRO A 49 6.36 -3.94 -1.07
C PRO A 49 5.39 -4.26 0.06
N ASP A 50 4.87 -5.49 0.09
CA ASP A 50 3.89 -5.90 1.10
C ASP A 50 4.47 -5.80 2.52
N PRO A 51 4.03 -4.82 3.33
CA PRO A 51 4.61 -4.57 4.64
C PRO A 51 4.31 -5.66 5.66
N ARG A 52 3.32 -6.54 5.40
CA ARG A 52 3.01 -7.70 6.25
C ARG A 52 4.16 -8.70 6.32
N LYS A 53 5.05 -8.69 5.32
CA LYS A 53 6.23 -9.55 5.25
C LYS A 53 7.41 -9.03 6.07
N LYS A 54 7.35 -7.79 6.57
CA LYS A 54 8.44 -7.20 7.36
C LYS A 54 8.41 -7.74 8.80
N PRO A 55 9.54 -8.16 9.36
CA PRO A 55 9.61 -8.63 10.76
C PRO A 55 9.08 -7.57 11.76
N THR A 56 9.32 -6.29 11.49
CA THR A 56 8.84 -5.16 12.31
C THR A 56 7.32 -5.05 12.37
N ALA A 57 6.60 -5.58 11.38
CA ALA A 57 5.16 -5.57 11.31
C ALA A 57 4.50 -6.75 12.03
N ALA A 58 5.21 -7.83 12.30
CA ALA A 58 4.64 -9.12 12.72
C ALA A 58 3.64 -8.98 13.89
N ALA A 59 4.06 -8.33 14.99
CA ALA A 59 3.20 -8.15 16.16
C ALA A 59 1.94 -7.31 15.88
N ILE A 60 2.01 -6.36 14.96
CA ILE A 60 0.88 -5.53 14.58
C ILE A 60 -0.07 -6.31 13.66
N VAL A 61 0.47 -7.07 12.72
CA VAL A 61 -0.31 -7.98 11.84
C VAL A 61 -1.13 -8.96 12.68
N GLU A 62 -0.51 -9.57 13.70
CA GLU A 62 -1.23 -10.48 14.62
C GLU A 62 -2.36 -9.78 15.37
N LYS A 63 -2.17 -8.54 15.84
CA LYS A 63 -3.23 -7.76 16.50
C LYS A 63 -4.40 -7.47 15.58
N PHE A 64 -4.17 -7.19 14.30
CA PHE A 64 -5.22 -7.02 13.31
C PHE A 64 -5.96 -8.34 13.05
N ARG A 65 -5.22 -9.43 12.83
CA ARG A 65 -5.78 -10.76 12.56
C ARG A 65 -6.58 -11.32 13.73
N ALA A 66 -6.18 -11.03 14.96
CA ALA A 66 -6.96 -11.36 16.15
C ALA A 66 -8.35 -10.69 16.19
N LYS A 67 -8.53 -9.62 15.39
CA LYS A 67 -9.82 -8.94 15.18
C LYS A 67 -10.51 -9.33 13.88
N ASN A 68 -10.05 -10.40 13.22
CA ASN A 68 -10.51 -10.84 11.90
C ASN A 68 -10.29 -9.80 10.78
N ILE A 69 -9.26 -8.96 10.90
CA ILE A 69 -8.88 -7.97 9.90
C ILE A 69 -7.51 -8.40 9.33
N ASP A 70 -7.43 -8.67 8.03
CA ASP A 70 -6.12 -8.79 7.36
C ASP A 70 -5.64 -7.38 6.97
N PRO A 71 -4.49 -6.91 7.47
CA PRO A 71 -4.02 -5.54 7.24
C PRO A 71 -3.36 -5.39 5.86
N GLU A 72 -4.15 -5.59 4.80
CA GLU A 72 -3.72 -5.45 3.41
C GLU A 72 -3.68 -3.98 2.94
N GLY A 73 -3.14 -3.77 1.74
CA GLY A 73 -3.08 -2.47 1.08
C GLY A 73 -2.42 -1.41 1.97
N TYR A 74 -3.11 -0.32 2.17
CA TYR A 74 -2.63 0.84 2.93
C TYR A 74 -2.66 0.71 4.46
N THR A 75 -3.25 -0.35 5.02
CA THR A 75 -3.52 -0.46 6.46
C THR A 75 -2.26 -0.23 7.31
N LEU A 76 -1.15 -0.92 7.00
CA LEU A 76 0.08 -0.77 7.78
C LEU A 76 0.84 0.52 7.45
N TYR A 77 0.69 1.06 6.24
CA TYR A 77 1.24 2.37 5.88
C TYR A 77 0.57 3.48 6.68
N THR A 78 -0.77 3.46 6.78
CA THR A 78 -1.53 4.43 7.59
C THR A 78 -1.20 4.28 9.08
N TYR A 79 -1.07 3.03 9.56
CA TYR A 79 -0.65 2.78 10.94
C TYR A 79 0.73 3.40 11.22
N ALA A 80 1.69 3.21 10.33
CA ALA A 80 3.03 3.80 10.45
C ALA A 80 3.00 5.34 10.40
N ALA A 81 2.15 5.94 9.57
CA ALA A 81 1.99 7.39 9.52
C ALA A 81 1.53 7.95 10.87
N VAL A 82 0.57 7.27 11.54
CA VAL A 82 0.13 7.65 12.89
C VAL A 82 1.26 7.47 13.91
N GLN A 83 2.07 6.42 13.79
CA GLN A 83 3.25 6.21 14.66
C GLN A 83 4.26 7.35 14.52
N VAL A 84 4.57 7.76 13.28
CA VAL A 84 5.47 8.90 13.01
C VAL A 84 4.92 10.17 13.63
N TRP A 85 3.64 10.48 13.39
CA TRP A 85 2.99 11.65 13.95
C TRP A 85 3.04 11.67 15.47
N ALA A 86 2.67 10.59 16.14
CA ALA A 86 2.64 10.49 17.59
C ALA A 86 4.04 10.68 18.21
N GLN A 87 5.06 10.06 17.64
CA GLN A 87 6.45 10.22 18.06
C GLN A 87 6.94 11.66 17.85
N ALA A 88 6.57 12.28 16.72
CA ALA A 88 6.95 13.64 16.41
C ALA A 88 6.28 14.65 17.35
N VAL A 89 5.00 14.47 17.68
CA VAL A 89 4.29 15.29 18.67
C VAL A 89 4.96 15.18 20.05
N ALA A 90 5.27 13.97 20.49
CA ALA A 90 5.97 13.74 21.76
C ALA A 90 7.35 14.42 21.78
N LYS A 91 8.10 14.32 20.69
CA LYS A 91 9.43 14.95 20.56
C LYS A 91 9.36 16.47 20.48
N ALA A 92 8.37 17.02 19.77
CA ALA A 92 8.16 18.47 19.62
C ALA A 92 7.56 19.11 20.88
N GLY A 93 6.93 18.32 21.76
CA GLY A 93 6.22 18.82 22.96
C GLY A 93 4.99 19.67 22.63
N THR A 94 4.44 19.55 21.43
CA THR A 94 3.33 20.37 20.94
C THR A 94 2.59 19.68 19.81
N THR A 95 1.32 20.05 19.59
CA THR A 95 0.52 19.63 18.42
C THR A 95 0.47 20.72 17.33
N ASP A 96 1.26 21.81 17.46
CA ASP A 96 1.36 22.83 16.42
C ASP A 96 1.83 22.19 15.10
N PRO A 97 1.04 22.27 14.00
CA PRO A 97 1.34 21.53 12.78
C PRO A 97 2.70 21.87 12.18
N LYS A 98 3.10 23.14 12.21
CA LYS A 98 4.37 23.57 11.62
C LYS A 98 5.55 22.97 12.37
N LYS A 99 5.54 23.04 13.70
CA LYS A 99 6.60 22.48 14.54
C LYS A 99 6.66 20.96 14.43
N VAL A 100 5.51 20.28 14.35
CA VAL A 100 5.45 18.84 14.17
C VAL A 100 6.01 18.44 12.79
N ILE A 101 5.65 19.14 11.72
CA ILE A 101 6.20 18.90 10.36
C ILE A 101 7.73 19.09 10.35
N ASP A 102 8.23 20.17 10.91
CA ASP A 102 9.67 20.44 10.99
C ASP A 102 10.38 19.32 11.78
N THR A 103 9.76 18.84 12.87
CA THR A 103 10.27 17.71 13.66
C THR A 103 10.26 16.41 12.88
N ILE A 104 9.20 16.12 12.11
CA ILE A 104 9.11 14.93 11.26
C ILE A 104 10.25 14.93 10.23
N LYS A 105 10.46 16.03 9.52
CA LYS A 105 11.50 16.16 8.49
C LYS A 105 12.92 16.01 9.03
N ALA A 106 13.16 16.50 10.24
CA ALA A 106 14.46 16.41 10.89
C ALA A 106 14.71 15.11 11.64
N GLY A 107 13.73 14.21 11.68
CA GLY A 107 13.74 12.99 12.49
C GLY A 107 13.96 11.71 11.71
N SER A 108 14.19 10.66 12.49
CA SER A 108 14.19 9.28 12.04
C SER A 108 13.24 8.50 12.95
N TRP A 109 12.36 7.68 12.38
CA TRP A 109 11.16 7.18 13.04
C TRP A 109 11.07 5.66 12.92
N GLU A 110 11.09 4.95 14.05
CA GLU A 110 10.85 3.51 14.08
C GLU A 110 9.36 3.23 13.99
N THR A 111 8.97 2.41 12.99
CA THR A 111 7.55 2.11 12.73
C THR A 111 7.33 0.64 12.45
N ALA A 112 6.06 0.24 12.37
CA ALA A 112 5.66 -1.12 11.98
C ALA A 112 6.18 -1.52 10.59
N ILE A 113 6.40 -0.56 9.69
CA ILE A 113 6.94 -0.82 8.35
C ILE A 113 8.45 -0.60 8.23
N GLY A 114 9.13 -0.44 9.37
CA GLY A 114 10.56 -0.17 9.47
C GLY A 114 10.87 1.29 9.78
N LYS A 115 12.14 1.63 9.68
CA LYS A 115 12.65 2.97 9.91
C LYS A 115 12.27 3.91 8.76
N LEU A 116 11.72 5.07 9.09
CA LEU A 116 11.32 6.09 8.12
C LEU A 116 12.11 7.38 8.34
N GLU A 117 12.56 7.97 7.25
CA GLU A 117 13.21 9.27 7.18
C GLU A 117 12.64 10.06 6.00
N TYR A 118 12.67 11.38 6.10
CA TYR A 118 12.10 12.29 5.11
C TYR A 118 13.15 13.28 4.62
N ASP A 119 13.05 13.65 3.35
CA ASP A 119 13.88 14.69 2.76
C ASP A 119 13.36 16.11 3.08
N ALA A 120 14.05 17.13 2.61
CA ALA A 120 13.68 18.54 2.82
C ALA A 120 12.29 18.88 2.24
N LYS A 121 11.87 18.20 1.18
CA LYS A 121 10.55 18.36 0.57
C LYS A 121 9.46 17.70 1.42
N GLY A 122 9.80 16.62 2.13
CA GLY A 122 8.90 15.80 2.96
C GLY A 122 8.55 14.48 2.33
N ASP A 123 9.27 14.08 1.29
CA ASP A 123 9.13 12.74 0.71
C ASP A 123 9.95 11.73 1.52
N ILE A 124 9.49 10.49 1.58
CA ILE A 124 10.25 9.38 2.17
C ILE A 124 11.53 9.16 1.36
N THR A 125 12.67 9.00 2.07
CA THR A 125 13.98 8.81 1.42
C THR A 125 14.20 7.40 0.86
N GLN A 126 13.44 6.42 1.32
CA GLN A 126 13.46 5.04 0.83
C GLN A 126 12.14 4.73 0.14
N ILE A 127 12.13 4.85 -1.17
CA ILE A 127 10.96 4.57 -2.00
C ILE A 127 11.20 3.27 -2.75
N ASP A 128 10.53 2.21 -2.32
CA ASP A 128 10.49 0.95 -3.04
C ASP A 128 9.10 0.82 -3.68
N TYR A 129 9.06 0.74 -5.01
CA TYR A 129 7.86 0.35 -5.74
C TYR A 129 8.10 -0.96 -6.44
N VAL A 130 7.09 -1.83 -6.41
CA VAL A 130 7.09 -3.10 -7.12
C VAL A 130 5.85 -3.21 -7.99
N VAL A 131 5.89 -4.07 -9.00
CA VAL A 131 4.74 -4.37 -9.84
C VAL A 131 4.05 -5.62 -9.30
N TYR A 132 2.74 -5.53 -9.14
CA TYR A 132 1.87 -6.65 -8.80
C TYR A 132 1.02 -7.08 -9.99
N LYS A 133 0.62 -8.34 -9.98
CA LYS A 133 -0.31 -8.91 -10.95
C LYS A 133 -1.45 -9.62 -10.24
N TRP A 134 -2.68 -9.32 -10.61
CA TRP A 134 -3.87 -10.02 -10.17
C TRP A 134 -3.96 -11.41 -10.79
N ASP A 135 -4.34 -12.40 -10.01
CA ASP A 135 -4.66 -13.76 -10.46
C ASP A 135 -6.17 -13.95 -10.71
N ASP A 136 -6.55 -15.15 -11.17
CA ASP A 136 -7.94 -15.52 -11.45
C ASP A 136 -8.75 -15.89 -10.20
N LYS A 137 -8.10 -15.99 -9.04
CA LYS A 137 -8.70 -16.32 -7.74
C LYS A 137 -9.00 -15.10 -6.87
N GLY A 138 -8.72 -13.90 -7.39
CA GLY A 138 -8.90 -12.66 -6.66
C GLY A 138 -7.78 -12.36 -5.65
N GLY A 139 -6.61 -12.95 -5.88
CA GLY A 139 -5.35 -12.60 -5.20
C GLY A 139 -4.43 -11.81 -6.12
N TYR A 140 -3.38 -11.23 -5.55
CA TYR A 140 -2.30 -10.61 -6.32
C TYR A 140 -0.95 -10.95 -5.71
N ALA A 141 0.06 -11.00 -6.56
CA ALA A 141 1.44 -11.25 -6.17
C ALA A 141 2.39 -10.32 -6.92
N GLU A 142 3.52 -10.06 -6.29
CA GLU A 142 4.61 -9.32 -6.89
C GLU A 142 5.15 -10.04 -8.12
N VAL A 143 5.32 -9.29 -9.21
CA VAL A 143 5.92 -9.79 -10.44
C VAL A 143 7.44 -9.76 -10.26
N ASN A 144 8.05 -10.93 -10.12
CA ASN A 144 9.50 -11.04 -10.08
C ASN A 144 10.07 -10.89 -11.50
N GLU A 145 11.30 -10.35 -11.62
CA GLU A 145 12.02 -10.19 -12.90
C GLU A 145 12.15 -11.47 -13.75
N LYS A 146 11.86 -12.63 -13.16
CA LYS A 146 11.90 -13.94 -13.84
C LYS A 146 10.59 -14.34 -14.53
N GLY A 147 9.59 -13.45 -14.60
CA GLY A 147 8.42 -13.64 -15.46
C GLY A 147 7.55 -14.84 -15.12
N SER A 148 7.45 -15.24 -13.87
CA SER A 148 6.55 -16.33 -13.42
C SER A 148 5.33 -15.77 -12.69
#